data_5d96867140eb9b890bcf9aac1c7f398d
#
_entry.id   5d96867140eb9b890bcf9aac1c7f398d
#
_cell.length_a   1.000
_cell.length_b   1.000
_cell.length_c   1.000
_cell.angle_alpha   90.00
_cell.angle_beta   90.00
_cell.angle_gamma   90.00
#
_symmetry.space_group_name_H-M   'P 1'
#
loop_
_entity.id
_entity.type
_entity.pdbx_description
1 polymer ?
#
loop_
_entity_poly.entity_id
_entity_poly.type
_entity_poly.pdbx_seq_one_letter_code
_entity_poly.pdbx_strand_id
1 'polypeptide(L)'
;MGAIPTTSSAATLVPRLRRTLTLRDLILYGVIVLQPVAPMSAFGALSDRGRGHVVTAILIAMLAMLSTAISYGRMAQVYPSAGSAFTYVAQEIHPSAGYITGWSMVMDYIVNPLICTIWCAGQAHEFAPGLPVWGWKVFFAVVFTLLNLQGIKTSARVNAGMAAAMSAVVVLVFVCAIRYILGHPHNDFGFFTRPFYDPQTFTLGNLFGCTSLAVLTYIGFDAISTLSEEAENPKRNIMLATVGTCLVIGLLSAAEVYVAQLVWPASRPFPNQDTAYVYAAALTWAPLFKIVGLTLLIANFGSGMGAQIGAARLLYGMGRSNALPRSFFGKVDPKNHVPRNNVIFIGVIVLIGSFFLTFGRGIELLNFGALIAFMGVNAAAFVHYFVRSPQKKLTNFIPPVLGFFICLALWWSLSVPAKILGSIWMALGIAFGYWKTHGFREPLSFEVPAE
;
A
#
# COMPACT_ATOMS: atom_id res chain seq x y z
N MET A 1 51.78 -30.60 -35.84
CA MET A 1 50.35 -30.82 -35.51
C MET A 1 50.19 -30.56 -34.03
N GLY A 2 49.85 -29.35 -33.66
CA GLY A 2 49.62 -28.93 -32.29
C GLY A 2 48.13 -28.71 -32.09
N ALA A 3 47.53 -29.46 -31.19
CA ALA A 3 46.13 -29.33 -30.83
C ALA A 3 45.93 -28.07 -29.99
N ILE A 4 45.00 -27.18 -30.43
CA ILE A 4 44.57 -26.01 -29.71
C ILE A 4 43.58 -26.46 -28.62
N PRO A 5 43.79 -26.13 -27.35
CA PRO A 5 42.82 -26.42 -26.32
C PRO A 5 41.64 -25.44 -26.44
N THR A 6 40.46 -25.98 -26.71
CA THR A 6 39.20 -25.23 -26.64
C THR A 6 38.91 -24.89 -25.17
N THR A 7 39.14 -23.63 -24.79
CA THR A 7 38.68 -23.07 -23.53
C THR A 7 37.15 -22.99 -23.56
N SER A 8 36.51 -23.94 -22.91
CA SER A 8 35.08 -23.87 -22.53
C SER A 8 34.88 -22.64 -21.66
N SER A 9 34.25 -21.60 -22.23
CA SER A 9 33.72 -20.46 -21.47
C SER A 9 32.69 -20.98 -20.48
N ALA A 10 33.09 -21.09 -19.21
CA ALA A 10 32.15 -21.28 -18.13
C ALA A 10 31.27 -20.04 -18.06
N ALA A 11 30.09 -20.12 -18.68
CA ALA A 11 29.03 -19.15 -18.46
C ALA A 11 28.76 -19.16 -16.96
N THR A 12 29.10 -18.07 -16.29
CA THR A 12 28.72 -17.79 -14.89
C THR A 12 27.22 -17.90 -14.81
N LEU A 13 26.73 -19.02 -14.26
CA LEU A 13 25.32 -19.22 -13.97
C LEU A 13 24.93 -18.19 -12.90
N VAL A 14 24.29 -17.10 -13.33
CA VAL A 14 23.64 -16.17 -12.41
C VAL A 14 22.59 -16.99 -11.65
N PRO A 15 22.65 -17.07 -10.31
CA PRO A 15 21.68 -17.82 -9.53
C PRO A 15 20.29 -17.28 -9.83
N ARG A 16 19.44 -18.09 -10.47
CA ARG A 16 18.03 -17.75 -10.67
C ARG A 16 17.22 -18.19 -9.47
N LEU A 17 16.30 -17.34 -9.01
CA LEU A 17 15.32 -17.70 -7.98
C LEU A 17 14.52 -18.94 -8.42
N ARG A 18 14.21 -19.84 -7.50
CA ARG A 18 13.40 -21.03 -7.79
C ARG A 18 11.94 -20.64 -7.93
N ARG A 19 11.30 -21.05 -9.01
CA ARG A 19 9.86 -20.89 -9.25
C ARG A 19 9.09 -21.94 -8.45
N THR A 20 8.66 -21.56 -7.25
CA THR A 20 7.98 -22.46 -6.31
C THR A 20 6.65 -21.92 -5.80
N LEU A 21 6.34 -20.64 -6.08
CA LEU A 21 5.11 -20.00 -5.58
C LEU A 21 3.92 -20.33 -6.48
N THR A 22 2.96 -21.05 -5.92
CA THR A 22 1.69 -21.36 -6.60
C THR A 22 0.75 -20.16 -6.62
N LEU A 23 -0.35 -20.23 -7.40
CA LEU A 23 -1.39 -19.20 -7.39
C LEU A 23 -1.97 -18.97 -5.97
N ARG A 24 -2.13 -20.03 -5.18
CA ARG A 24 -2.63 -19.93 -3.80
C ARG A 24 -1.66 -19.16 -2.91
N ASP A 25 -0.37 -19.43 -3.04
CA ASP A 25 0.67 -18.74 -2.24
C ASP A 25 0.70 -17.25 -2.57
N LEU A 26 0.57 -16.89 -3.85
CA LEU A 26 0.52 -15.51 -4.31
C LEU A 26 -0.74 -14.77 -3.81
N ILE A 27 -1.91 -15.41 -3.83
CA ILE A 27 -3.15 -14.83 -3.30
C ILE A 27 -3.03 -14.67 -1.78
N LEU A 28 -2.55 -15.68 -1.05
CA LEU A 28 -2.33 -15.61 0.39
C LEU A 28 -1.35 -14.50 0.74
N TYR A 29 -0.25 -14.39 -0.01
CA TYR A 29 0.69 -13.28 0.16
C TYR A 29 -0.01 -11.92 -0.03
N GLY A 30 -0.79 -11.77 -1.11
CA GLY A 30 -1.54 -10.55 -1.37
C GLY A 30 -2.51 -10.20 -0.24
N VAL A 31 -3.27 -11.18 0.26
CA VAL A 31 -4.21 -10.98 1.38
C VAL A 31 -3.47 -10.59 2.67
N ILE A 32 -2.28 -11.17 2.92
CA ILE A 32 -1.46 -10.82 4.09
C ILE A 32 -0.94 -9.38 3.97
N VAL A 33 -0.49 -8.98 2.78
CA VAL A 33 0.08 -7.64 2.54
C VAL A 33 -1.00 -6.55 2.60
N LEU A 34 -2.16 -6.77 1.97
CA LEU A 34 -3.25 -5.81 1.97
C LEU A 34 -3.98 -5.74 3.31
N GLN A 35 -3.85 -6.76 4.13
CA GLN A 35 -4.50 -6.92 5.43
C GLN A 35 -6.05 -6.85 5.37
N PRO A 36 -6.76 -7.93 5.72
CA PRO A 36 -8.22 -7.95 5.71
C PRO A 36 -8.86 -6.83 6.53
N VAL A 37 -8.17 -6.35 7.56
CA VAL A 37 -8.64 -5.31 8.50
C VAL A 37 -8.20 -3.88 8.16
N ALA A 38 -7.54 -3.66 7.01
CA ALA A 38 -7.04 -2.34 6.62
C ALA A 38 -8.12 -1.24 6.59
N PRO A 39 -9.33 -1.47 6.04
CA PRO A 39 -10.38 -0.44 6.01
C PRO A 39 -10.88 -0.07 7.41
N MET A 40 -10.78 -0.98 8.39
CA MET A 40 -11.18 -0.70 9.77
C MET A 40 -10.31 0.40 10.40
N SER A 41 -8.99 0.40 10.13
CA SER A 41 -8.08 1.44 10.62
C SER A 41 -8.35 2.80 9.98
N ALA A 42 -8.73 2.81 8.70
CA ALA A 42 -8.99 4.03 7.94
C ALA A 42 -10.44 4.55 8.08
N PHE A 43 -11.35 3.77 8.69
CA PHE A 43 -12.78 4.02 8.69
C PHE A 43 -13.17 5.41 9.17
N GLY A 44 -12.55 5.93 10.23
CA GLY A 44 -12.85 7.26 10.74
C GLY A 44 -12.48 8.37 9.77
N ALA A 45 -11.29 8.31 9.17
CA ALA A 45 -10.86 9.27 8.16
C ALA A 45 -11.74 9.21 6.89
N LEU A 46 -12.15 8.00 6.49
CA LEU A 46 -13.08 7.78 5.38
C LEU A 46 -14.47 8.34 5.70
N SER A 47 -14.97 8.10 6.91
CA SER A 47 -16.30 8.56 7.34
C SER A 47 -16.37 10.08 7.41
N ASP A 48 -15.34 10.73 7.94
CA ASP A 48 -15.26 12.18 8.01
C ASP A 48 -15.26 12.81 6.60
N ARG A 49 -14.46 12.28 5.69
CA ARG A 49 -14.34 12.81 4.34
C ARG A 49 -15.54 12.46 3.48
N GLY A 50 -16.08 11.24 3.64
CA GLY A 50 -17.15 10.66 2.81
C GLY A 50 -18.55 11.05 3.24
N ARG A 51 -18.72 11.62 4.46
CA ARG A 51 -20.02 12.06 4.96
C ARG A 51 -21.14 11.03 4.77
N GLY A 52 -20.85 9.74 5.00
CA GLY A 52 -21.82 8.65 4.85
C GLY A 52 -21.71 7.84 3.55
N HIS A 53 -20.82 8.20 2.61
CA HIS A 53 -20.69 7.54 1.30
C HIS A 53 -19.45 6.64 1.21
N VAL A 54 -18.99 6.05 2.32
CA VAL A 54 -17.73 5.29 2.38
C VAL A 54 -17.79 4.02 1.52
N VAL A 55 -18.93 3.34 1.49
CA VAL A 55 -19.12 2.11 0.71
C VAL A 55 -18.91 2.40 -0.78
N THR A 56 -19.59 3.41 -1.30
CA THR A 56 -19.48 3.82 -2.71
C THR A 56 -18.06 4.28 -3.04
N ALA A 57 -17.41 5.00 -2.12
CA ALA A 57 -16.02 5.43 -2.27
C ALA A 57 -15.05 4.24 -2.39
N ILE A 58 -15.20 3.20 -1.55
CA ILE A 58 -14.40 1.98 -1.63
C ILE A 58 -14.65 1.23 -2.93
N LEU A 59 -15.90 1.12 -3.38
CA LEU A 59 -16.23 0.43 -4.64
C LEU A 59 -15.68 1.17 -5.86
N ILE A 60 -15.70 2.50 -5.89
CA ILE A 60 -15.06 3.28 -6.96
C ILE A 60 -13.53 3.13 -6.91
N ALA A 61 -12.92 3.16 -5.72
CA ALA A 61 -11.50 2.87 -5.55
C ALA A 61 -11.16 1.46 -6.04
N MET A 62 -12.01 0.45 -5.76
CA MET A 62 -11.84 -0.91 -6.27
C MET A 62 -11.82 -0.94 -7.80
N LEU A 63 -12.71 -0.22 -8.47
CA LEU A 63 -12.75 -0.17 -9.94
C LEU A 63 -11.45 0.40 -10.52
N ALA A 64 -10.92 1.48 -9.93
CA ALA A 64 -9.65 2.07 -10.32
C ALA A 64 -8.50 1.08 -10.10
N MET A 65 -8.48 0.43 -8.94
CA MET A 65 -7.40 -0.50 -8.58
C MET A 65 -7.48 -1.81 -9.35
N LEU A 66 -8.66 -2.32 -9.68
CA LEU A 66 -8.81 -3.48 -10.58
C LEU A 66 -8.27 -3.17 -11.98
N SER A 67 -8.57 -2.00 -12.52
CA SER A 67 -8.05 -1.56 -13.81
C SER A 67 -6.51 -1.47 -13.80
N THR A 68 -5.94 -0.94 -12.72
CA THR A 68 -4.50 -0.85 -12.49
C THR A 68 -3.88 -2.23 -12.24
N ALA A 69 -4.54 -3.10 -11.48
CA ALA A 69 -4.09 -4.47 -11.22
C ALA A 69 -4.00 -5.30 -12.51
N ILE A 70 -4.94 -5.11 -13.45
CA ILE A 70 -4.86 -5.70 -14.80
C ILE A 70 -3.62 -5.19 -15.54
N SER A 71 -3.33 -3.89 -15.47
CA SER A 71 -2.14 -3.31 -16.09
C SER A 71 -0.86 -3.86 -15.48
N TYR A 72 -0.75 -3.95 -14.16
CA TYR A 72 0.37 -4.59 -13.46
C TYR A 72 0.55 -6.05 -13.86
N GLY A 73 -0.54 -6.83 -13.81
CA GLY A 73 -0.50 -8.24 -14.18
C GLY A 73 -0.04 -8.47 -15.62
N ARG A 74 -0.46 -7.61 -16.56
CA ARG A 74 -0.02 -7.64 -17.95
C ARG A 74 1.43 -7.24 -18.12
N MET A 75 1.86 -6.18 -17.45
CA MET A 75 3.27 -5.75 -17.53
C MET A 75 4.21 -6.78 -16.91
N ALA A 76 3.81 -7.47 -15.83
CA ALA A 76 4.54 -8.59 -15.26
C ALA A 76 4.69 -9.79 -16.21
N GLN A 77 3.77 -9.95 -17.19
CA GLN A 77 3.91 -10.97 -18.25
C GLN A 77 5.03 -10.66 -19.23
N VAL A 78 5.27 -9.37 -19.50
CA VAL A 78 6.30 -8.88 -20.42
C VAL A 78 7.64 -8.75 -19.71
N TYR A 79 7.63 -8.16 -18.52
CA TYR A 79 8.81 -7.90 -17.70
C TYR A 79 8.68 -8.58 -16.33
N PRO A 80 8.91 -9.89 -16.23
CA PRO A 80 8.83 -10.61 -14.97
C PRO A 80 10.07 -10.31 -14.11
N SER A 81 10.12 -9.11 -13.54
CA SER A 81 11.22 -8.64 -12.70
C SER A 81 10.72 -8.06 -11.38
N ALA A 82 11.55 -8.14 -10.35
CA ALA A 82 11.27 -7.58 -9.03
C ALA A 82 11.17 -6.05 -9.02
N GLY A 83 11.66 -5.36 -10.04
CA GLY A 83 11.62 -3.90 -10.16
C GLY A 83 10.23 -3.32 -10.41
N SER A 84 9.22 -4.17 -10.70
CA SER A 84 7.80 -3.79 -10.78
C SER A 84 7.56 -2.49 -11.57
N ALA A 85 6.78 -1.56 -11.03
CA ALA A 85 6.37 -0.31 -11.68
C ALA A 85 7.53 0.49 -12.27
N PHE A 86 8.65 0.61 -11.53
CA PHE A 86 9.85 1.28 -12.04
C PHE A 86 10.30 0.68 -13.37
N THR A 87 10.46 -0.66 -13.41
CA THR A 87 10.95 -1.37 -14.62
C THR A 87 9.97 -1.20 -15.76
N TYR A 88 8.67 -1.34 -15.52
CA TYR A 88 7.65 -1.24 -16.57
C TYR A 88 7.67 0.13 -17.25
N VAL A 89 7.72 1.20 -16.46
CA VAL A 89 7.73 2.57 -16.97
C VAL A 89 9.06 2.91 -17.64
N ALA A 90 10.20 2.45 -17.08
CA ALA A 90 11.51 2.68 -17.66
C ALA A 90 11.68 2.02 -19.03
N GLN A 91 11.15 0.79 -19.19
CA GLN A 91 11.28 0.02 -20.43
C GLN A 91 10.30 0.47 -21.51
N GLU A 92 9.07 0.86 -21.13
CA GLU A 92 8.03 1.18 -22.10
C GLU A 92 7.95 2.65 -22.46
N ILE A 93 8.33 3.55 -21.56
CA ILE A 93 8.21 4.99 -21.78
C ILE A 93 9.60 5.60 -21.92
N HIS A 94 10.31 5.74 -20.79
CA HIS A 94 11.65 6.31 -20.75
C HIS A 94 12.31 6.02 -19.39
N PRO A 95 13.64 5.80 -19.31
CA PRO A 95 14.35 5.58 -18.06
C PRO A 95 14.10 6.67 -17.00
N SER A 96 14.03 7.95 -17.41
CA SER A 96 13.74 9.05 -16.50
C SER A 96 12.30 9.00 -15.94
N ALA A 97 11.31 8.56 -16.73
CA ALA A 97 9.95 8.37 -16.27
C ALA A 97 9.88 7.21 -15.27
N GLY A 98 10.64 6.13 -15.51
CA GLY A 98 10.83 5.05 -14.54
C GLY A 98 11.41 5.56 -13.23
N TYR A 99 12.45 6.40 -13.28
CA TYR A 99 13.03 7.03 -12.10
C TYR A 99 12.00 7.84 -11.30
N ILE A 100 11.22 8.69 -11.97
CA ILE A 100 10.16 9.50 -11.34
C ILE A 100 9.11 8.59 -10.67
N THR A 101 8.72 7.52 -11.35
CA THR A 101 7.80 6.51 -10.82
C THR A 101 8.37 5.81 -9.57
N GLY A 102 9.63 5.38 -9.63
CA GLY A 102 10.32 4.79 -8.48
C GLY A 102 10.44 5.75 -7.31
N TRP A 103 10.78 7.02 -7.57
CA TRP A 103 10.87 8.05 -6.54
C TRP A 103 9.52 8.33 -5.86
N SER A 104 8.42 8.30 -6.61
CA SER A 104 7.09 8.43 -6.03
C SER A 104 6.74 7.27 -5.10
N MET A 105 7.16 6.04 -5.44
CA MET A 105 6.96 4.87 -4.58
C MET A 105 7.78 4.95 -3.28
N VAL A 106 8.97 5.55 -3.29
CA VAL A 106 9.78 5.75 -2.06
C VAL A 106 8.99 6.51 -1.01
N MET A 107 8.21 7.52 -1.41
CA MET A 107 7.36 8.28 -0.49
C MET A 107 6.30 7.39 0.17
N ASP A 108 5.62 6.54 -0.60
CA ASP A 108 4.65 5.57 -0.09
C ASP A 108 5.28 4.70 1.02
N TYR A 109 6.43 4.09 0.73
CA TYR A 109 7.14 3.23 1.68
C TYR A 109 7.62 3.96 2.94
N ILE A 110 8.00 5.24 2.87
CA ILE A 110 8.44 6.03 4.04
C ILE A 110 7.25 6.49 4.87
N VAL A 111 6.13 6.85 4.24
CA VAL A 111 4.94 7.36 4.94
C VAL A 111 4.17 6.25 5.64
N ASN A 112 4.22 5.01 5.13
CA ASN A 112 3.49 3.89 5.73
C ASN A 112 3.87 3.65 7.22
N PRO A 113 5.14 3.46 7.63
CA PRO A 113 5.47 3.29 9.05
C PRO A 113 5.10 4.52 9.89
N LEU A 114 5.04 5.71 9.31
CA LEU A 114 4.63 6.93 9.99
C LEU A 114 3.14 6.88 10.36
N ILE A 115 2.27 6.54 9.40
CA ILE A 115 0.82 6.42 9.68
C ILE A 115 0.53 5.28 10.65
N CYS A 116 1.25 4.16 10.54
CA CYS A 116 1.14 3.06 11.49
C CYS A 116 1.53 3.49 12.91
N THR A 117 2.59 4.29 13.07
CA THR A 117 3.01 4.87 14.35
C THR A 117 1.92 5.76 14.95
N ILE A 118 1.30 6.64 14.14
CA ILE A 118 0.23 7.53 14.59
C ILE A 118 -0.97 6.70 15.06
N TRP A 119 -1.39 5.72 14.25
CA TRP A 119 -2.55 4.88 14.56
C TRP A 119 -2.32 4.04 15.81
N CYS A 120 -1.17 3.36 15.91
CA CYS A 120 -0.82 2.56 17.09
C CYS A 120 -0.78 3.42 18.36
N ALA A 121 -0.26 4.65 18.27
CA ALA A 121 -0.21 5.56 19.41
C ALA A 121 -1.62 5.97 19.88
N GLY A 122 -2.53 6.27 18.97
CA GLY A 122 -3.93 6.56 19.28
C GLY A 122 -4.61 5.39 19.96
N GLN A 123 -4.52 4.20 19.39
CA GLN A 123 -5.15 2.99 19.95
C GLN A 123 -4.53 2.58 21.29
N ALA A 124 -3.22 2.69 21.46
CA ALA A 124 -2.56 2.38 22.73
C ALA A 124 -2.97 3.36 23.84
N HIS A 125 -3.19 4.63 23.51
CA HIS A 125 -3.71 5.61 24.45
C HIS A 125 -5.13 5.28 24.90
N GLU A 126 -6.01 4.75 24.03
CA GLU A 126 -7.34 4.28 24.40
C GLU A 126 -7.28 3.11 25.40
N PHE A 127 -6.26 2.25 25.33
CA PHE A 127 -6.07 1.14 26.27
C PHE A 127 -5.39 1.55 27.57
N ALA A 128 -4.48 2.52 27.50
CA ALA A 128 -3.68 2.98 28.63
C ALA A 128 -3.50 4.50 28.60
N PRO A 129 -4.52 5.25 29.05
CA PRO A 129 -4.55 6.72 29.00
C PRO A 129 -3.53 7.40 29.94
N GLY A 130 -2.88 6.65 30.82
CA GLY A 130 -1.86 7.17 31.71
C GLY A 130 -0.61 7.72 31.00
N LEU A 131 -0.32 7.26 29.77
CA LEU A 131 0.71 7.82 28.91
C LEU A 131 0.06 8.68 27.81
N PRO A 132 0.48 9.95 27.63
CA PRO A 132 -0.09 10.81 26.60
C PRO A 132 0.23 10.28 25.19
N VAL A 133 -0.60 10.62 24.19
CA VAL A 133 -0.46 10.16 22.79
C VAL A 133 0.93 10.40 22.22
N TRP A 134 1.55 11.55 22.53
CA TRP A 134 2.91 11.83 22.10
C TRP A 134 3.96 10.86 22.64
N GLY A 135 3.77 10.38 23.88
CA GLY A 135 4.64 9.36 24.47
C GLY A 135 4.54 8.02 23.76
N TRP A 136 3.29 7.63 23.38
CA TRP A 136 3.06 6.45 22.57
C TRP A 136 3.66 6.57 21.15
N LYS A 137 3.62 7.75 20.52
CA LYS A 137 4.27 8.00 19.22
C LYS A 137 5.78 7.77 19.31
N VAL A 138 6.43 8.31 20.34
CA VAL A 138 7.86 8.06 20.60
C VAL A 138 8.13 6.58 20.81
N PHE A 139 7.32 5.92 21.66
CA PHE A 139 7.45 4.49 21.94
C PHE A 139 7.41 3.64 20.66
N PHE A 140 6.37 3.78 19.84
CA PHE A 140 6.24 2.97 18.62
C PHE A 140 7.31 3.28 17.59
N ALA A 141 7.65 4.55 17.36
CA ALA A 141 8.72 4.92 16.42
C ALA A 141 10.08 4.32 16.83
N VAL A 142 10.40 4.36 18.13
CA VAL A 142 11.63 3.77 18.68
C VAL A 142 11.59 2.26 18.61
N VAL A 143 10.47 1.60 18.99
CA VAL A 143 10.34 0.15 18.97
C VAL A 143 10.45 -0.39 17.53
N PHE A 144 9.76 0.20 16.55
CA PHE A 144 9.89 -0.19 15.14
C PHE A 144 11.35 -0.11 14.69
N THR A 145 12.02 0.99 15.02
CA THR A 145 13.43 1.21 14.64
C THR A 145 14.35 0.20 15.29
N LEU A 146 14.23 -0.03 16.60
CA LEU A 146 15.10 -0.97 17.34
C LEU A 146 14.91 -2.41 16.88
N LEU A 147 13.67 -2.86 16.67
CA LEU A 147 13.39 -4.22 16.19
C LEU A 147 13.91 -4.43 14.76
N ASN A 148 13.76 -3.44 13.89
CA ASN A 148 14.31 -3.50 12.54
C ASN A 148 15.84 -3.47 12.51
N LEU A 149 16.50 -2.77 13.45
CA LEU A 149 17.96 -2.79 13.60
C LEU A 149 18.49 -4.17 14.04
N GLN A 150 17.69 -4.95 14.77
CA GLN A 150 18.02 -6.32 15.16
C GLN A 150 17.84 -7.34 14.02
N GLY A 151 17.25 -6.94 12.89
CA GLY A 151 17.00 -7.81 11.75
C GLY A 151 15.95 -8.88 12.01
N ILE A 152 14.98 -8.61 12.88
CA ILE A 152 13.92 -9.57 13.23
C ILE A 152 13.07 -9.82 11.98
N LYS A 153 13.07 -11.08 11.51
CA LYS A 153 12.26 -11.54 10.38
C LYS A 153 11.02 -12.26 10.92
N THR A 154 9.84 -11.81 10.50
CA THR A 154 8.61 -12.55 10.79
C THR A 154 8.52 -13.77 9.88
N SER A 155 8.27 -14.96 10.45
CA SER A 155 8.16 -16.16 9.64
C SER A 155 6.84 -16.19 8.86
N ALA A 156 6.82 -16.88 7.70
CA ALA A 156 5.60 -17.04 6.89
C ALA A 156 4.45 -17.69 7.70
N ARG A 157 4.76 -18.58 8.64
CA ARG A 157 3.77 -19.21 9.53
C ARG A 157 3.13 -18.20 10.49
N VAL A 158 3.94 -17.30 11.05
CA VAL A 158 3.42 -16.22 11.92
C VAL A 158 2.53 -15.27 11.13
N ASN A 159 2.95 -14.86 9.95
CA ASN A 159 2.14 -14.02 9.07
C ASN A 159 0.82 -14.69 8.67
N ALA A 160 0.84 -15.97 8.33
CA ALA A 160 -0.38 -16.73 8.01
C ALA A 160 -1.30 -16.86 9.24
N GLY A 161 -0.75 -17.11 10.42
CA GLY A 161 -1.50 -17.12 11.67
C GLY A 161 -2.15 -15.79 12.00
N MET A 162 -1.43 -14.68 11.79
CA MET A 162 -1.97 -13.32 11.95
C MET A 162 -3.11 -13.04 10.97
N ALA A 163 -2.96 -13.39 9.69
CA ALA A 163 -4.00 -13.22 8.69
C ALA A 163 -5.26 -14.05 9.04
N ALA A 164 -5.09 -15.29 9.49
CA ALA A 164 -6.20 -16.12 9.95
C ALA A 164 -6.91 -15.52 11.18
N ALA A 165 -6.16 -15.02 12.16
CA ALA A 165 -6.72 -14.35 13.34
C ALA A 165 -7.48 -13.07 12.95
N MET A 166 -6.93 -12.24 12.07
CA MET A 166 -7.61 -11.05 11.54
C MET A 166 -8.92 -11.42 10.83
N SER A 167 -8.90 -12.46 9.97
CA SER A 167 -10.09 -12.94 9.28
C SER A 167 -11.15 -13.45 10.24
N ALA A 168 -10.77 -14.16 11.31
CA ALA A 168 -11.68 -14.59 12.35
C ALA A 168 -12.34 -13.41 13.10
N VAL A 169 -11.58 -12.35 13.37
CA VAL A 169 -12.11 -11.12 13.99
C VAL A 169 -13.08 -10.42 13.04
N VAL A 170 -12.79 -10.35 11.74
CA VAL A 170 -13.72 -9.81 10.74
C VAL A 170 -15.06 -10.57 10.76
N VAL A 171 -15.02 -11.91 10.74
CA VAL A 171 -16.23 -12.75 10.84
C VAL A 171 -16.98 -12.48 12.13
N LEU A 172 -16.28 -12.39 13.28
CA LEU A 172 -16.89 -12.08 14.56
C LEU A 172 -17.59 -10.72 14.55
N VAL A 173 -16.95 -9.70 13.97
CA VAL A 173 -17.55 -8.36 13.82
C VAL A 173 -18.82 -8.42 12.98
N PHE A 174 -18.81 -9.15 11.84
CA PHE A 174 -20.00 -9.33 11.02
C PHE A 174 -21.14 -10.00 11.77
N VAL A 175 -20.86 -11.08 12.49
CA VAL A 175 -21.88 -11.77 13.29
C VAL A 175 -22.49 -10.84 14.33
N CYS A 176 -21.66 -10.11 15.08
CA CYS A 176 -22.13 -9.17 16.09
C CYS A 176 -22.91 -7.99 15.48
N ALA A 177 -22.44 -7.44 14.35
CA ALA A 177 -23.11 -6.33 13.67
C ALA A 177 -24.47 -6.76 13.10
N ILE A 178 -24.54 -7.93 12.44
CA ILE A 178 -25.82 -8.47 11.92
C ILE A 178 -26.80 -8.71 13.07
N ARG A 179 -26.33 -9.33 14.17
CA ARG A 179 -27.17 -9.55 15.36
C ARG A 179 -27.68 -8.22 15.93
N TYR A 180 -26.83 -7.20 16.00
CA TYR A 180 -27.20 -5.87 16.48
C TYR A 180 -28.27 -5.24 15.58
N ILE A 181 -28.08 -5.24 14.26
CA ILE A 181 -29.00 -4.66 13.28
C ILE A 181 -30.36 -5.37 13.35
N LEU A 182 -30.38 -6.72 13.43
CA LEU A 182 -31.62 -7.49 13.57
C LEU A 182 -32.35 -7.24 14.87
N GLY A 183 -31.62 -6.96 15.95
CA GLY A 183 -32.18 -6.63 17.28
C GLY A 183 -32.70 -5.20 17.39
N HIS A 184 -32.36 -4.33 16.43
CA HIS A 184 -32.80 -2.92 16.41
C HIS A 184 -33.51 -2.65 15.07
N PRO A 185 -34.78 -3.08 14.92
CA PRO A 185 -35.49 -2.98 13.65
C PRO A 185 -35.64 -1.51 13.21
N HIS A 186 -35.32 -1.26 11.98
CA HIS A 186 -35.42 0.03 11.31
C HIS A 186 -36.58 0.00 10.31
N ASN A 187 -37.54 0.90 10.48
CA ASN A 187 -38.71 0.98 9.62
C ASN A 187 -38.48 1.79 8.35
N ASP A 188 -37.27 2.34 8.18
CA ASP A 188 -36.90 3.15 7.03
C ASP A 188 -36.07 2.31 6.04
N PHE A 189 -36.61 2.09 4.83
CA PHE A 189 -35.88 1.42 3.75
C PHE A 189 -34.60 2.18 3.37
N GLY A 190 -34.56 3.50 3.54
CA GLY A 190 -33.37 4.34 3.36
C GLY A 190 -32.21 3.95 4.29
N PHE A 191 -32.47 3.29 5.43
CA PHE A 191 -31.43 2.85 6.34
C PHE A 191 -30.36 1.98 5.65
N PHE A 192 -30.76 1.01 4.82
CA PHE A 192 -29.84 0.10 4.13
C PHE A 192 -29.17 0.73 2.91
N THR A 193 -29.75 1.79 2.32
CA THR A 193 -29.22 2.44 1.11
C THR A 193 -28.36 3.67 1.41
N ARG A 194 -28.53 4.33 2.56
CA ARG A 194 -27.76 5.50 2.97
C ARG A 194 -26.24 5.31 2.95
N PRO A 195 -25.66 4.13 3.34
CA PRO A 195 -24.22 3.93 3.24
C PRO A 195 -23.68 3.99 1.80
N PHE A 196 -24.55 3.83 0.80
CA PHE A 196 -24.19 3.98 -0.61
C PHE A 196 -24.47 5.41 -1.12
N TYR A 197 -25.63 5.96 -0.76
CA TYR A 197 -26.07 7.27 -1.23
C TYR A 197 -27.04 7.91 -0.27
N ASP A 198 -26.69 9.11 0.21
CA ASP A 198 -27.57 9.98 1.01
C ASP A 198 -27.65 11.35 0.31
N PRO A 199 -28.82 11.73 -0.24
CA PRO A 199 -28.97 12.99 -0.97
C PRO A 199 -28.73 14.23 -0.11
N GLN A 200 -28.83 14.13 1.22
CA GLN A 200 -28.64 15.26 2.13
C GLN A 200 -27.16 15.64 2.30
N THR A 201 -26.25 14.67 2.17
CA THR A 201 -24.80 14.86 2.40
C THR A 201 -23.94 14.64 1.17
N PHE A 202 -24.55 14.19 0.07
CA PHE A 202 -23.83 13.86 -1.17
C PHE A 202 -23.26 15.12 -1.84
N THR A 203 -21.96 15.09 -2.09
CA THR A 203 -21.29 15.97 -3.04
C THR A 203 -20.21 15.16 -3.78
N LEU A 204 -19.96 15.49 -5.04
CA LEU A 204 -18.88 14.86 -5.81
C LEU A 204 -17.52 15.06 -5.13
N GLY A 205 -17.30 16.24 -4.53
CA GLY A 205 -16.06 16.55 -3.80
C GLY A 205 -15.83 15.62 -2.60
N ASN A 206 -16.89 15.35 -1.81
CA ASN A 206 -16.82 14.42 -0.68
C ASN A 206 -16.58 12.99 -1.16
N LEU A 207 -17.30 12.56 -2.20
CA LEU A 207 -17.16 11.22 -2.75
C LEU A 207 -15.75 10.97 -3.30
N PHE A 208 -15.24 11.83 -4.19
CA PHE A 208 -13.91 11.67 -4.76
C PHE A 208 -12.81 11.85 -3.71
N GLY A 209 -12.98 12.78 -2.76
CA GLY A 209 -12.06 12.94 -1.64
C GLY A 209 -12.01 11.71 -0.74
N CYS A 210 -13.14 11.08 -0.43
CA CYS A 210 -13.20 9.82 0.28
C CYS A 210 -12.61 8.67 -0.54
N THR A 211 -12.93 8.60 -1.84
CA THR A 211 -12.38 7.59 -2.75
C THR A 211 -10.86 7.67 -2.83
N SER A 212 -10.30 8.88 -2.83
CA SER A 212 -8.84 9.06 -2.84
C SER A 212 -8.17 8.52 -1.56
N LEU A 213 -8.83 8.64 -0.40
CA LEU A 213 -8.38 8.01 0.84
C LEU A 213 -8.55 6.49 0.82
N ALA A 214 -9.67 6.01 0.24
CA ALA A 214 -9.99 4.59 0.15
C ALA A 214 -8.98 3.77 -0.68
N VAL A 215 -8.17 4.41 -1.51
CA VAL A 215 -7.06 3.76 -2.24
C VAL A 215 -6.11 3.04 -1.28
N LEU A 216 -5.90 3.56 -0.06
CA LEU A 216 -5.06 2.91 0.97
C LEU A 216 -5.44 1.44 1.18
N THR A 217 -6.71 1.08 1.12
CA THR A 217 -7.17 -0.31 1.37
C THR A 217 -6.69 -1.30 0.30
N TYR A 218 -6.19 -0.80 -0.82
CA TYR A 218 -5.68 -1.60 -1.94
C TYR A 218 -4.16 -1.54 -2.10
N ILE A 219 -3.47 -0.61 -1.44
CA ILE A 219 -2.01 -0.47 -1.54
C ILE A 219 -1.35 -1.73 -1.01
N GLY A 220 -0.46 -2.31 -1.84
CA GLY A 220 0.19 -3.58 -1.58
C GLY A 220 -0.13 -4.68 -2.61
N PHE A 221 -1.20 -4.54 -3.44
CA PHE A 221 -1.45 -5.51 -4.50
C PHE A 221 -0.30 -5.57 -5.52
N ASP A 222 0.38 -4.47 -5.73
CA ASP A 222 1.54 -4.33 -6.60
C ASP A 222 2.75 -5.14 -6.11
N ALA A 223 2.87 -5.38 -4.79
CA ALA A 223 3.90 -6.23 -4.22
C ALA A 223 3.83 -7.69 -4.73
N ILE A 224 2.65 -8.18 -5.13
CA ILE A 224 2.51 -9.50 -5.78
C ILE A 224 3.34 -9.56 -7.06
N SER A 225 3.43 -8.46 -7.82
CA SER A 225 4.18 -8.41 -9.07
C SER A 225 5.69 -8.53 -8.87
N THR A 226 6.21 -8.17 -7.70
CA THR A 226 7.63 -8.31 -7.35
C THR A 226 8.05 -9.77 -7.19
N LEU A 227 7.08 -10.69 -6.97
CA LEU A 227 7.30 -12.12 -6.86
C LEU A 227 7.30 -12.85 -8.22
N SER A 228 7.30 -12.12 -9.32
CA SER A 228 7.20 -12.68 -10.68
C SER A 228 8.32 -13.68 -11.00
N GLU A 229 9.51 -13.50 -10.43
CA GLU A 229 10.65 -14.39 -10.65
C GLU A 229 10.53 -15.72 -9.91
N GLU A 230 9.77 -15.75 -8.81
CA GLU A 230 9.56 -16.93 -7.93
C GLU A 230 8.24 -17.64 -8.24
N ALA A 231 7.35 -17.04 -9.03
CA ALA A 231 6.03 -17.58 -9.33
C ALA A 231 6.08 -18.74 -10.33
N GLU A 232 5.32 -19.81 -10.07
CA GLU A 232 4.96 -20.79 -11.08
C GLU A 232 4.05 -20.15 -12.12
N ASN A 233 4.34 -20.36 -13.42
CA ASN A 233 3.58 -19.76 -14.52
C ASN A 233 3.30 -18.24 -14.31
N PRO A 234 4.35 -17.40 -14.18
CA PRO A 234 4.21 -16.00 -13.78
C PRO A 234 3.26 -15.22 -14.70
N LYS A 235 3.24 -15.54 -15.99
CA LYS A 235 2.36 -14.91 -16.99
C LYS A 235 0.87 -15.04 -16.66
N ARG A 236 0.46 -16.09 -15.99
CA ARG A 236 -0.93 -16.34 -15.61
C ARG A 236 -1.17 -16.02 -14.13
N ASN A 237 -0.32 -16.56 -13.26
CA ASN A 237 -0.58 -16.58 -11.83
C ASN A 237 -0.43 -15.19 -11.20
N ILE A 238 0.53 -14.36 -11.65
CA ILE A 238 0.67 -12.99 -11.15
C ILE A 238 -0.57 -12.17 -11.46
N MET A 239 -1.07 -12.19 -12.70
CA MET A 239 -2.27 -11.44 -13.06
C MET A 239 -3.50 -11.89 -12.28
N LEU A 240 -3.73 -13.23 -12.18
CA LEU A 240 -4.87 -13.77 -11.44
C LEU A 240 -4.77 -13.45 -9.95
N ALA A 241 -3.57 -13.55 -9.35
CA ALA A 241 -3.37 -13.22 -7.95
C ALA A 241 -3.60 -11.74 -7.68
N THR A 242 -3.02 -10.85 -8.49
CA THR A 242 -3.12 -9.39 -8.31
C THR A 242 -4.58 -8.93 -8.44
N VAL A 243 -5.25 -9.34 -9.52
CA VAL A 243 -6.67 -8.97 -9.75
C VAL A 243 -7.59 -9.65 -8.73
N GLY A 244 -7.38 -10.95 -8.46
CA GLY A 244 -8.19 -11.69 -7.50
C GLY A 244 -8.08 -11.15 -6.08
N THR A 245 -6.88 -10.83 -5.63
CA THR A 245 -6.65 -10.23 -4.30
C THR A 245 -7.31 -8.85 -4.21
N CYS A 246 -7.14 -8.01 -5.23
CA CYS A 246 -7.76 -6.68 -5.28
C CYS A 246 -9.30 -6.77 -5.20
N LEU A 247 -9.91 -7.72 -5.93
CA LEU A 247 -11.36 -7.94 -5.90
C LEU A 247 -11.84 -8.43 -4.54
N VAL A 248 -11.19 -9.46 -3.99
CA VAL A 248 -11.59 -10.06 -2.70
C VAL A 248 -11.47 -9.05 -1.57
N ILE A 249 -10.33 -8.35 -1.47
CA ILE A 249 -10.12 -7.34 -0.44
C ILE A 249 -11.09 -6.16 -0.64
N GLY A 250 -11.34 -5.73 -1.87
CA GLY A 250 -12.26 -4.63 -2.15
C GLY A 250 -13.70 -4.92 -1.73
N LEU A 251 -14.21 -6.11 -2.05
CA LEU A 251 -15.55 -6.53 -1.63
C LEU A 251 -15.64 -6.70 -0.12
N LEU A 252 -14.61 -7.30 0.51
CA LEU A 252 -14.55 -7.45 1.95
C LEU A 252 -14.53 -6.08 2.64
N SER A 253 -13.68 -5.16 2.18
CA SER A 253 -13.58 -3.79 2.68
C SER A 253 -14.91 -3.03 2.57
N ALA A 254 -15.60 -3.16 1.42
CA ALA A 254 -16.91 -2.56 1.24
C ALA A 254 -17.94 -3.12 2.24
N ALA A 255 -17.93 -4.43 2.47
CA ALA A 255 -18.81 -5.07 3.44
C ALA A 255 -18.50 -4.64 4.88
N GLU A 256 -17.22 -4.54 5.26
CA GLU A 256 -16.80 -4.09 6.60
C GLU A 256 -17.27 -2.68 6.91
N VAL A 257 -17.04 -1.74 6.00
CA VAL A 257 -17.48 -0.36 6.20
C VAL A 257 -18.99 -0.21 6.11
N TYR A 258 -19.65 -1.06 5.31
CA TYR A 258 -21.12 -1.08 5.21
C TYR A 258 -21.76 -1.43 6.56
N VAL A 259 -21.35 -2.54 7.17
CA VAL A 259 -21.92 -2.92 8.47
C VAL A 259 -21.54 -1.90 9.57
N ALA A 260 -20.35 -1.32 9.51
CA ALA A 260 -19.95 -0.28 10.47
C ALA A 260 -20.82 0.99 10.34
N GLN A 261 -21.16 1.41 9.11
CA GLN A 261 -22.05 2.56 8.88
C GLN A 261 -23.51 2.29 9.28
N LEU A 262 -23.98 1.04 9.14
CA LEU A 262 -25.32 0.66 9.63
C LEU A 262 -25.39 0.69 11.16
N VAL A 263 -24.32 0.31 11.83
CA VAL A 263 -24.22 0.34 13.30
C VAL A 263 -24.01 1.76 13.83
N TRP A 264 -23.17 2.54 13.15
CA TRP A 264 -22.80 3.89 13.56
C TRP A 264 -23.14 4.90 12.46
N PRO A 265 -24.26 5.60 12.57
CA PRO A 265 -24.71 6.53 11.53
C PRO A 265 -23.76 7.74 11.39
N ALA A 266 -23.64 8.24 10.16
CA ALA A 266 -22.75 9.35 9.83
C ALA A 266 -23.02 10.66 10.60
N SER A 267 -24.23 10.82 11.12
CA SER A 267 -24.63 11.99 11.92
C SER A 267 -24.04 11.99 13.33
N ARG A 268 -23.56 10.84 13.83
CA ARG A 268 -23.00 10.70 15.17
C ARG A 268 -21.49 10.87 15.13
N PRO A 269 -20.89 11.88 15.81
CA PRO A 269 -19.45 12.04 15.86
C PRO A 269 -18.80 10.88 16.63
N PHE A 270 -17.59 10.49 16.20
CA PHE A 270 -16.78 9.52 16.94
C PHE A 270 -16.06 10.20 18.13
N PRO A 271 -15.91 9.51 19.26
CA PRO A 271 -15.09 9.99 20.38
C PRO A 271 -13.63 10.21 19.95
N ASN A 272 -13.10 9.29 19.15
CA ASN A 272 -11.79 9.41 18.52
C ASN A 272 -11.89 8.92 17.07
N GLN A 273 -11.48 9.77 16.15
CA GLN A 273 -11.62 9.52 14.71
C GLN A 273 -10.64 8.44 14.21
N ASP A 274 -9.42 8.40 14.76
CA ASP A 274 -8.41 7.42 14.31
C ASP A 274 -8.79 5.98 14.74
N THR A 275 -9.60 5.82 15.80
CA THR A 275 -10.07 4.52 16.32
C THR A 275 -11.57 4.29 16.12
N ALA A 276 -12.19 5.02 15.20
CA ALA A 276 -13.64 5.06 14.98
C ALA A 276 -14.29 3.68 14.81
N TYR A 277 -13.65 2.77 14.05
CA TYR A 277 -14.20 1.42 13.83
C TYR A 277 -14.30 0.61 15.12
N VAL A 278 -13.35 0.80 16.03
CA VAL A 278 -13.33 0.12 17.34
C VAL A 278 -14.55 0.52 18.16
N TYR A 279 -14.94 1.79 18.13
CA TYR A 279 -16.17 2.28 18.78
C TYR A 279 -17.43 1.75 18.13
N ALA A 280 -17.48 1.69 16.78
CA ALA A 280 -18.61 1.11 16.07
C ALA A 280 -18.79 -0.38 16.39
N ALA A 281 -17.71 -1.14 16.42
CA ALA A 281 -17.73 -2.55 16.80
C ALA A 281 -18.18 -2.74 18.26
N ALA A 282 -17.66 -1.93 19.18
CA ALA A 282 -18.00 -1.98 20.61
C ALA A 282 -19.48 -1.72 20.89
N LEU A 283 -20.16 -0.93 20.05
CA LEU A 283 -21.60 -0.67 20.16
C LEU A 283 -22.42 -1.96 19.95
N THR A 284 -21.94 -2.88 19.12
CA THR A 284 -22.62 -4.17 18.87
C THR A 284 -22.38 -5.17 20.00
N TRP A 285 -21.19 -5.17 20.58
CA TRP A 285 -20.80 -5.99 21.72
C TRP A 285 -19.56 -5.39 22.39
N ALA A 286 -19.70 -4.95 23.65
CA ALA A 286 -18.67 -4.20 24.36
C ALA A 286 -17.26 -4.83 24.36
N PRO A 287 -17.05 -6.17 24.47
CA PRO A 287 -15.72 -6.77 24.37
C PRO A 287 -15.01 -6.56 23.03
N LEU A 288 -15.75 -6.25 21.94
CA LEU A 288 -15.14 -5.96 20.66
C LEU A 288 -14.24 -4.72 20.69
N PHE A 289 -14.42 -3.80 21.63
CA PHE A 289 -13.50 -2.70 21.85
C PHE A 289 -12.05 -3.19 22.00
N LYS A 290 -11.86 -4.17 22.87
CA LYS A 290 -10.53 -4.74 23.13
C LYS A 290 -10.07 -5.69 22.01
N ILE A 291 -10.97 -6.55 21.53
CA ILE A 291 -10.64 -7.56 20.51
C ILE A 291 -10.23 -6.89 19.20
N VAL A 292 -11.07 -6.00 18.66
CA VAL A 292 -10.80 -5.28 17.42
C VAL A 292 -9.62 -4.33 17.59
N GLY A 293 -9.60 -3.55 18.67
CA GLY A 293 -8.51 -2.62 18.94
C GLY A 293 -7.15 -3.30 19.05
N LEU A 294 -7.05 -4.46 19.74
CA LEU A 294 -5.80 -5.22 19.83
C LEU A 294 -5.43 -5.84 18.48
N THR A 295 -6.40 -6.37 17.74
CA THR A 295 -6.16 -6.92 16.39
C THR A 295 -5.60 -5.87 15.44
N LEU A 296 -6.21 -4.69 15.41
CA LEU A 296 -5.75 -3.58 14.58
C LEU A 296 -4.39 -3.04 15.05
N LEU A 297 -4.14 -3.02 16.37
CA LEU A 297 -2.83 -2.62 16.92
C LEU A 297 -1.72 -3.56 16.43
N ILE A 298 -1.95 -4.87 16.49
CA ILE A 298 -1.01 -5.89 16.00
C ILE A 298 -0.82 -5.77 14.47
N ALA A 299 -1.90 -5.56 13.73
CA ALA A 299 -1.88 -5.40 12.28
C ALA A 299 -1.04 -4.19 11.86
N ASN A 300 -1.33 -3.01 12.42
CA ASN A 300 -0.59 -1.79 12.13
C ASN A 300 0.86 -1.85 12.62
N PHE A 301 1.12 -2.52 13.75
CA PHE A 301 2.48 -2.77 14.24
C PHE A 301 3.30 -3.58 13.22
N GLY A 302 2.75 -4.69 12.74
CA GLY A 302 3.38 -5.54 11.73
C GLY A 302 3.59 -4.81 10.40
N SER A 303 2.59 -4.05 9.94
CA SER A 303 2.67 -3.23 8.73
C SER A 303 3.76 -2.16 8.84
N GLY A 304 3.78 -1.39 9.93
CA GLY A 304 4.77 -0.34 10.15
C GLY A 304 6.20 -0.86 10.20
N MET A 305 6.43 -1.99 10.86
CA MET A 305 7.75 -2.66 10.86
C MET A 305 8.15 -3.11 9.46
N GLY A 306 7.25 -3.80 8.76
CA GLY A 306 7.51 -4.31 7.41
C GLY A 306 7.79 -3.19 6.41
N ALA A 307 7.01 -2.12 6.45
CA ALA A 307 7.19 -0.97 5.58
C ALA A 307 8.50 -0.21 5.88
N GLN A 308 8.89 -0.05 7.15
CA GLN A 308 10.15 0.62 7.51
C GLN A 308 11.37 -0.14 6.97
N ILE A 309 11.40 -1.47 7.09
CA ILE A 309 12.50 -2.26 6.55
C ILE A 309 12.47 -2.28 5.02
N GLY A 310 11.29 -2.33 4.40
CA GLY A 310 11.11 -2.22 2.96
C GLY A 310 11.65 -0.91 2.41
N ALA A 311 11.30 0.22 3.03
CA ALA A 311 11.84 1.54 2.71
C ALA A 311 13.37 1.59 2.87
N ALA A 312 13.90 1.02 3.95
CA ALA A 312 15.34 1.00 4.21
C ALA A 312 16.11 0.20 3.15
N ARG A 313 15.53 -0.91 2.66
CA ARG A 313 16.11 -1.73 1.57
C ARG A 313 16.05 -1.01 0.24
N LEU A 314 14.94 -0.31 -0.05
CA LEU A 314 14.81 0.49 -1.26
C LEU A 314 15.88 1.60 -1.30
N LEU A 315 16.05 2.35 -0.20
CA LEU A 315 17.11 3.36 -0.09
C LEU A 315 18.51 2.74 -0.18
N TYR A 316 18.71 1.51 0.34
CA TYR A 316 19.97 0.79 0.20
C TYR A 316 20.24 0.42 -1.27
N GLY A 317 19.26 -0.08 -2.00
CA GLY A 317 19.37 -0.37 -3.43
C GLY A 317 19.78 0.88 -4.21
N MET A 318 19.14 2.02 -3.93
CA MET A 318 19.49 3.32 -4.52
C MET A 318 20.90 3.78 -4.13
N GLY A 319 21.32 3.54 -2.90
CA GLY A 319 22.69 3.85 -2.44
C GLY A 319 23.73 2.96 -3.11
N ARG A 320 23.44 1.67 -3.31
CA ARG A 320 24.35 0.72 -3.95
C ARG A 320 24.56 1.04 -5.43
N SER A 321 23.50 1.39 -6.14
CA SER A 321 23.55 1.83 -7.54
C SER A 321 24.10 3.27 -7.70
N ASN A 322 24.54 3.89 -6.59
CA ASN A 322 25.01 5.27 -6.57
C ASN A 322 23.96 6.32 -6.99
N ALA A 323 22.68 5.94 -7.00
CA ALA A 323 21.58 6.89 -7.18
C ALA A 323 21.41 7.81 -5.96
N LEU A 324 21.76 7.34 -4.76
CA LEU A 324 21.95 8.14 -3.54
C LEU A 324 23.41 8.04 -3.05
N PRO A 325 23.88 8.93 -2.14
CA PRO A 325 25.24 8.87 -1.61
C PRO A 325 25.58 7.49 -1.03
N ARG A 326 26.45 6.75 -1.73
CA ARG A 326 26.82 5.36 -1.39
C ARG A 326 27.46 5.25 -0.01
N SER A 327 28.18 6.30 0.43
CA SER A 327 28.85 6.34 1.74
C SER A 327 27.89 6.26 2.91
N PHE A 328 26.64 6.68 2.76
CA PHE A 328 25.60 6.64 3.79
C PHE A 328 24.56 5.56 3.51
N PHE A 329 23.90 5.61 2.33
CA PHE A 329 22.76 4.75 2.00
C PHE A 329 23.16 3.36 1.53
N GLY A 330 24.36 3.20 0.95
CA GLY A 330 24.86 1.93 0.40
C GLY A 330 25.56 1.02 1.40
N LYS A 331 25.43 1.25 2.73
CA LYS A 331 26.09 0.47 3.77
C LYS A 331 25.12 -0.51 4.43
N VAL A 332 25.61 -1.75 4.66
CA VAL A 332 24.92 -2.80 5.43
C VAL A 332 25.73 -3.07 6.70
N ASP A 333 25.04 -3.27 7.81
CA ASP A 333 25.65 -3.72 9.06
C ASP A 333 26.14 -5.18 8.91
N PRO A 334 27.43 -5.46 9.10
CA PRO A 334 27.98 -6.80 8.92
C PRO A 334 27.45 -7.82 9.94
N LYS A 335 26.92 -7.37 11.09
CA LYS A 335 26.44 -8.24 12.17
C LYS A 335 24.99 -8.70 11.92
N ASN A 336 24.11 -7.75 11.61
CA ASN A 336 22.66 -8.02 11.49
C ASN A 336 22.18 -8.09 10.02
N HIS A 337 23.08 -7.84 9.05
CA HIS A 337 22.78 -7.80 7.62
C HIS A 337 21.62 -6.88 7.26
N VAL A 338 21.47 -5.76 7.98
CA VAL A 338 20.44 -4.75 7.72
C VAL A 338 21.07 -3.41 7.32
N PRO A 339 20.41 -2.58 6.50
CA PRO A 339 20.90 -1.26 6.13
C PRO A 339 20.67 -0.27 7.29
N ARG A 340 21.49 -0.38 8.34
CA ARG A 340 21.36 0.31 9.63
C ARG A 340 21.10 1.81 9.48
N ASN A 341 21.90 2.49 8.64
CA ASN A 341 21.79 3.95 8.47
C ASN A 341 20.41 4.32 7.92
N ASN A 342 19.90 3.53 6.99
CA ASN A 342 18.60 3.78 6.34
C ASN A 342 17.45 3.52 7.31
N VAL A 343 17.53 2.46 8.13
CA VAL A 343 16.53 2.18 9.17
C VAL A 343 16.45 3.34 10.17
N ILE A 344 17.59 3.83 10.64
CA ILE A 344 17.65 4.99 11.56
C ILE A 344 17.13 6.25 10.88
N PHE A 345 17.53 6.52 9.64
CA PHE A 345 17.08 7.68 8.87
C PHE A 345 15.56 7.71 8.74
N ILE A 346 14.94 6.58 8.37
CA ILE A 346 13.49 6.46 8.28
C ILE A 346 12.86 6.57 9.67
N GLY A 347 13.43 5.92 10.68
CA GLY A 347 12.95 6.03 12.06
C GLY A 347 12.88 7.49 12.56
N VAL A 348 13.88 8.31 12.22
CA VAL A 348 13.87 9.76 12.52
C VAL A 348 12.75 10.47 11.77
N ILE A 349 12.56 10.18 10.48
CA ILE A 349 11.45 10.76 9.69
C ILE A 349 10.10 10.37 10.30
N VAL A 350 9.93 9.09 10.65
CA VAL A 350 8.70 8.57 11.28
C VAL A 350 8.44 9.28 12.61
N LEU A 351 9.45 9.39 13.46
CA LEU A 351 9.33 10.06 14.75
C LEU A 351 8.92 11.52 14.56
N ILE A 352 9.67 12.29 13.81
CA ILE A 352 9.41 13.72 13.60
C ILE A 352 8.07 13.90 12.88
N GLY A 353 7.84 13.20 11.78
CA GLY A 353 6.62 13.32 10.98
C GLY A 353 5.34 12.99 11.74
N SER A 354 5.40 12.05 12.69
CA SER A 354 4.24 11.68 13.51
C SER A 354 3.70 12.81 14.40
N PHE A 355 4.53 13.83 14.71
CA PHE A 355 4.08 15.01 15.45
C PHE A 355 3.39 16.06 14.57
N PHE A 356 3.70 16.10 13.28
CA PHE A 356 3.19 17.13 12.37
C PHE A 356 2.03 16.65 11.50
N LEU A 357 1.87 15.33 11.33
CA LEU A 357 0.81 14.75 10.51
C LEU A 357 -0.27 14.12 11.36
N THR A 358 -1.51 14.17 10.86
CA THR A 358 -2.61 13.33 11.31
C THR A 358 -2.64 12.05 10.48
N PHE A 359 -3.30 11.00 10.99
CA PHE A 359 -3.45 9.73 10.28
C PHE A 359 -4.04 9.93 8.87
N GLY A 360 -5.15 10.66 8.75
CA GLY A 360 -5.79 10.93 7.46
C GLY A 360 -4.90 11.69 6.47
N ARG A 361 -4.15 12.72 6.93
CA ARG A 361 -3.20 13.43 6.06
C ARG A 361 -2.02 12.55 5.63
N GLY A 362 -1.59 11.65 6.52
CA GLY A 362 -0.58 10.65 6.18
C GLY A 362 -1.07 9.71 5.07
N ILE A 363 -2.31 9.21 5.16
CA ILE A 363 -2.94 8.41 4.09
C ILE A 363 -2.94 9.17 2.75
N GLU A 364 -3.34 10.43 2.75
CA GLU A 364 -3.36 11.24 1.50
C GLU A 364 -1.95 11.39 0.91
N LEU A 365 -0.93 11.59 1.74
CA LEU A 365 0.46 11.73 1.28
C LEU A 365 1.00 10.41 0.73
N LEU A 366 0.68 9.29 1.37
CA LEU A 366 0.99 7.94 0.89
C LEU A 366 0.33 7.70 -0.48
N ASN A 367 -0.97 7.97 -0.58
CA ASN A 367 -1.73 7.80 -1.82
C ASN A 367 -1.24 8.74 -2.94
N PHE A 368 -0.70 9.92 -2.62
CA PHE A 368 -0.10 10.81 -3.61
C PHE A 368 1.02 10.09 -4.41
N GLY A 369 1.93 9.44 -3.72
CA GLY A 369 3.03 8.69 -4.34
C GLY A 369 2.56 7.46 -5.10
N ALA A 370 1.69 6.65 -4.48
CA ALA A 370 1.15 5.44 -5.08
C ALA A 370 0.35 5.72 -6.36
N LEU A 371 -0.52 6.75 -6.36
CA LEU A 371 -1.32 7.11 -7.53
C LEU A 371 -0.46 7.56 -8.72
N ILE A 372 0.65 8.26 -8.49
CA ILE A 372 1.61 8.61 -9.55
C ILE A 372 2.23 7.34 -10.15
N ALA A 373 2.65 6.39 -9.32
CA ALA A 373 3.20 5.12 -9.80
C ALA A 373 2.14 4.32 -10.58
N PHE A 374 0.90 4.27 -10.11
CA PHE A 374 -0.20 3.58 -10.78
C PHE A 374 -0.53 4.21 -12.14
N MET A 375 -0.53 5.55 -12.24
CA MET A 375 -0.65 6.24 -13.52
C MET A 375 0.50 5.84 -14.47
N GLY A 376 1.73 5.79 -13.97
CA GLY A 376 2.90 5.38 -14.74
C GLY A 376 2.75 3.97 -15.32
N VAL A 377 2.33 3.00 -14.51
CA VAL A 377 2.12 1.61 -14.96
C VAL A 377 0.97 1.49 -15.96
N ASN A 378 -0.13 2.21 -15.73
CA ASN A 378 -1.23 2.25 -16.69
C ASN A 378 -0.78 2.85 -18.03
N ALA A 379 0.01 3.93 -18.02
CA ALA A 379 0.58 4.52 -19.23
C ALA A 379 1.53 3.53 -19.94
N ALA A 380 2.40 2.83 -19.21
CA ALA A 380 3.29 1.82 -19.77
C ALA A 380 2.51 0.67 -20.41
N ALA A 381 1.47 0.16 -19.75
CA ALA A 381 0.59 -0.88 -20.28
C ALA A 381 -0.15 -0.41 -21.55
N PHE A 382 -0.62 0.83 -21.58
CA PHE A 382 -1.24 1.42 -22.76
C PHE A 382 -0.27 1.51 -23.94
N VAL A 383 0.95 2.00 -23.69
CA VAL A 383 1.98 2.09 -24.73
C VAL A 383 2.31 0.72 -25.31
N HIS A 384 2.57 -0.28 -24.45
CA HIS A 384 2.92 -1.63 -24.88
C HIS A 384 1.79 -2.31 -25.65
N TYR A 385 0.60 -2.41 -25.05
CA TYR A 385 -0.48 -3.26 -25.56
C TYR A 385 -1.39 -2.58 -26.58
N PHE A 386 -1.37 -1.25 -26.67
CA PHE A 386 -2.20 -0.52 -27.63
C PHE A 386 -1.40 0.31 -28.63
N VAL A 387 -0.43 1.11 -28.19
CA VAL A 387 0.33 1.99 -29.11
C VAL A 387 1.27 1.17 -29.99
N ARG A 388 2.12 0.32 -29.38
CA ARG A 388 3.12 -0.50 -30.08
C ARG A 388 2.56 -1.79 -30.67
N SER A 389 1.42 -2.28 -30.16
CA SER A 389 0.81 -3.50 -30.66
C SER A 389 0.16 -3.30 -32.03
N PRO A 390 0.31 -4.24 -32.98
CA PRO A 390 -0.40 -4.20 -34.24
C PRO A 390 -1.90 -4.45 -34.06
N GLN A 391 -2.31 -5.15 -32.98
CA GLN A 391 -3.71 -5.48 -32.69
C GLN A 391 -4.34 -4.45 -31.77
N LYS A 392 -5.17 -3.56 -32.29
CA LYS A 392 -5.89 -2.51 -31.55
C LYS A 392 -7.17 -3.04 -30.90
N LYS A 393 -7.04 -3.92 -29.88
CA LYS A 393 -8.20 -4.48 -29.17
C LYS A 393 -8.70 -3.54 -28.07
N LEU A 394 -10.03 -3.39 -27.93
CA LEU A 394 -10.63 -2.60 -26.86
C LEU A 394 -10.23 -3.12 -25.45
N THR A 395 -10.06 -4.42 -25.30
CA THR A 395 -9.57 -5.01 -24.04
C THR A 395 -8.17 -4.53 -23.66
N ASN A 396 -7.36 -4.08 -24.63
CA ASN A 396 -6.02 -3.52 -24.41
C ASN A 396 -6.05 -2.00 -24.19
N PHE A 397 -7.15 -1.35 -24.58
CA PHE A 397 -7.35 0.09 -24.43
C PHE A 397 -8.04 0.44 -23.12
N ILE A 398 -9.17 -0.19 -22.82
CA ILE A 398 -10.08 0.23 -21.72
C ILE A 398 -9.40 0.15 -20.34
N PRO A 399 -8.82 -0.98 -19.89
CA PRO A 399 -8.28 -1.04 -18.53
C PRO A 399 -7.18 0.00 -18.24
N PRO A 400 -6.12 0.14 -19.06
CA PRO A 400 -5.07 1.10 -18.75
C PRO A 400 -5.54 2.55 -18.85
N VAL A 401 -6.42 2.89 -19.81
CA VAL A 401 -6.95 4.25 -19.94
C VAL A 401 -7.87 4.58 -18.76
N LEU A 402 -8.79 3.67 -18.42
CA LEU A 402 -9.69 3.85 -17.28
C LEU A 402 -8.89 3.97 -15.98
N GLY A 403 -7.91 3.06 -15.74
CA GLY A 403 -7.04 3.10 -14.57
C GLY A 403 -6.26 4.41 -14.48
N PHE A 404 -5.68 4.88 -15.58
CA PHE A 404 -4.94 6.15 -15.61
C PHE A 404 -5.83 7.34 -15.23
N PHE A 405 -6.99 7.50 -15.90
CA PHE A 405 -7.84 8.67 -15.67
C PHE A 405 -8.54 8.66 -14.31
N ILE A 406 -8.92 7.48 -13.80
CA ILE A 406 -9.46 7.42 -12.44
C ILE A 406 -8.35 7.74 -11.42
N CYS A 407 -7.14 7.16 -11.54
CA CYS A 407 -6.01 7.50 -10.67
C CYS A 407 -5.68 9.00 -10.73
N LEU A 408 -5.74 9.62 -11.90
CA LEU A 408 -5.53 11.06 -12.07
C LEU A 408 -6.61 11.86 -11.35
N ALA A 409 -7.89 11.50 -11.49
CA ALA A 409 -9.00 12.16 -10.82
C ALA A 409 -8.90 12.05 -9.30
N LEU A 410 -8.52 10.85 -8.79
CA LEU A 410 -8.30 10.62 -7.38
C LEU A 410 -7.10 11.41 -6.85
N TRP A 411 -6.00 11.47 -7.60
CA TRP A 411 -4.84 12.29 -7.27
C TRP A 411 -5.19 13.78 -7.23
N TRP A 412 -6.00 14.24 -8.16
CA TRP A 412 -6.49 15.63 -8.17
C TRP A 412 -7.38 15.95 -6.98
N SER A 413 -8.09 14.96 -6.46
CA SER A 413 -9.03 15.08 -5.33
C SER A 413 -8.37 15.02 -3.95
N LEU A 414 -7.06 14.75 -3.89
CA LEU A 414 -6.28 14.84 -2.66
C LEU A 414 -6.31 16.26 -2.08
N SER A 415 -6.15 16.39 -0.78
CA SER A 415 -6.13 17.68 -0.11
C SER A 415 -4.96 18.57 -0.59
N VAL A 416 -5.14 19.88 -0.49
CA VAL A 416 -4.10 20.84 -0.89
C VAL A 416 -2.80 20.62 -0.11
N PRO A 417 -2.80 20.38 1.23
CA PRO A 417 -1.58 20.07 1.96
C PRO A 417 -0.83 18.83 1.45
N ALA A 418 -1.55 17.74 1.13
CA ALA A 418 -0.94 16.54 0.59
C ALA A 418 -0.31 16.79 -0.79
N LYS A 419 -1.00 17.55 -1.65
CA LYS A 419 -0.45 17.96 -2.96
C LYS A 419 0.80 18.81 -2.82
N ILE A 420 0.83 19.77 -1.90
CA ILE A 420 2.01 20.63 -1.68
C ILE A 420 3.20 19.77 -1.20
N LEU A 421 3.02 19.00 -0.13
CA LEU A 421 4.09 18.16 0.42
C LEU A 421 4.58 17.10 -0.58
N GLY A 422 3.65 16.45 -1.27
CA GLY A 422 3.97 15.48 -2.31
C GLY A 422 4.70 16.11 -3.50
N SER A 423 4.27 17.32 -3.93
CA SER A 423 4.96 18.04 -5.01
C SER A 423 6.36 18.51 -4.62
N ILE A 424 6.56 18.91 -3.36
CA ILE A 424 7.90 19.23 -2.84
C ILE A 424 8.79 17.98 -2.90
N TRP A 425 8.28 16.84 -2.44
CA TRP A 425 9.00 15.57 -2.53
C TRP A 425 9.37 15.21 -3.97
N MET A 426 8.42 15.31 -4.90
CA MET A 426 8.68 15.05 -6.32
C MET A 426 9.70 16.02 -6.91
N ALA A 427 9.59 17.31 -6.60
CA ALA A 427 10.53 18.33 -7.05
C ALA A 427 11.97 18.05 -6.56
N LEU A 428 12.12 17.64 -5.29
CA LEU A 428 13.41 17.24 -4.73
C LEU A 428 13.99 16.03 -5.47
N GLY A 429 13.18 15.01 -5.75
CA GLY A 429 13.61 13.83 -6.50
C GLY A 429 14.01 14.15 -7.93
N ILE A 430 13.20 14.96 -8.63
CA ILE A 430 13.49 15.39 -10.00
C ILE A 430 14.77 16.24 -10.05
N ALA A 431 14.90 17.22 -9.14
CA ALA A 431 16.10 18.06 -9.07
C ALA A 431 17.36 17.23 -8.77
N PHE A 432 17.25 16.29 -7.83
CA PHE A 432 18.35 15.37 -7.51
C PHE A 432 18.70 14.47 -8.69
N GLY A 433 17.70 13.85 -9.34
CA GLY A 433 17.89 13.03 -10.53
C GLY A 433 18.52 13.81 -11.69
N TYR A 434 18.04 15.03 -11.95
CA TYR A 434 18.57 15.92 -12.97
C TYR A 434 20.06 16.26 -12.74
N TRP A 435 20.37 16.65 -11.50
CA TRP A 435 21.76 16.95 -11.10
C TRP A 435 22.67 15.72 -11.23
N LYS A 436 22.20 14.56 -10.76
CA LYS A 436 23.00 13.33 -10.70
C LYS A 436 23.28 12.72 -12.07
N THR A 437 22.35 12.89 -13.03
CA THR A 437 22.44 12.30 -14.39
C THR A 437 22.88 13.32 -15.45
N HIS A 438 23.42 14.46 -15.03
CA HIS A 438 23.79 15.55 -15.96
C HIS A 438 22.66 15.88 -16.96
N GLY A 439 21.43 16.08 -16.42
CA GLY A 439 20.26 16.39 -17.25
C GLY A 439 19.55 15.17 -17.81
N PHE A 440 19.48 14.06 -17.07
CA PHE A 440 18.92 12.77 -17.50
C PHE A 440 19.57 12.16 -18.74
N ARG A 441 20.84 12.47 -18.99
CA ARG A 441 21.63 11.88 -20.10
C ARG A 441 22.16 10.50 -19.73
N GLU A 442 22.37 10.21 -18.45
CA GLU A 442 22.78 8.90 -17.94
C GLU A 442 21.59 8.19 -17.28
N PRO A 443 21.36 6.88 -17.53
CA PRO A 443 20.26 6.15 -16.90
C PRO A 443 20.54 5.99 -15.40
N LEU A 444 19.57 6.37 -14.55
CA LEU A 444 19.53 5.97 -13.14
C LEU A 444 18.88 4.59 -13.06
N SER A 445 19.63 3.57 -12.70
CA SER A 445 19.11 2.24 -12.43
C SER A 445 18.79 2.12 -10.94
N PHE A 446 17.54 1.79 -10.62
CA PHE A 446 17.15 1.29 -9.31
C PHE A 446 17.21 -0.25 -9.33
N GLU A 447 18.40 -0.82 -9.46
CA GLU A 447 18.51 -2.26 -9.28
C GLU A 447 18.28 -2.57 -7.81
N VAL A 448 17.11 -3.14 -7.50
CA VAL A 448 16.92 -3.88 -6.26
C VAL A 448 17.74 -5.15 -6.42
N PRO A 449 18.74 -5.40 -5.56
CA PRO A 449 19.48 -6.64 -5.62
C PRO A 449 18.52 -7.80 -5.42
N ALA A 450 18.51 -8.76 -6.34
CA ALA A 450 18.03 -10.10 -6.02
C ALA A 450 18.95 -10.63 -4.89
N GLU A 451 18.39 -10.78 -3.68
CA GLU A 451 19.03 -11.52 -2.58
C GLU A 451 18.95 -13.02 -2.82
#